data_ea396bb268262b4815622a440e3a6717
#
_entry.id   ea396bb268262b4815622a440e3a6717
#
_cell.length_a   1.000
_cell.length_b   1.000
_cell.length_c   1.000
_cell.angle_alpha   90.00
_cell.angle_beta   90.00
_cell.angle_gamma   90.00
#
_symmetry.space_group_name_H-M   'P 1'
#
loop_
_entity.id
_entity.type
_entity.pdbx_description
1 polymer ?
#
loop_
_entity_poly.entity_id
_entity_poly.type
_entity_poly.pdbx_seq_one_letter_code
_entity_poly.pdbx_strand_id
1 'polypeptide(L)'
;MALGAFACQPHRKPAAIVLALLLLWLALAGALHHPDYLSYFNELVGGQPEKVLVDSDLDWRQDAKRLAQRLKDLGATQVSYGQFIWKAQCLDVWPGLPHPQVIDPLAPVEGWTAVSPTLAKTTQYGMDYRFPNLQPWFEYIQPVERVGSLLLYYVPPGSLRQAR
;
A
#
# COMPACT_ATOMS: atom_id res chain seq x y z
N MET A 1 -52.14 34.41 -20.93
CA MET A 1 -50.82 34.24 -20.28
C MET A 1 -51.03 33.31 -19.10
N ALA A 2 -50.68 32.02 -19.25
CA ALA A 2 -50.76 31.05 -18.18
C ALA A 2 -49.39 30.94 -17.53
N LEU A 3 -49.23 31.50 -16.34
CA LEU A 3 -48.09 31.24 -15.46
C LEU A 3 -48.22 29.82 -14.96
N GLY A 4 -47.49 28.90 -15.60
CA GLY A 4 -47.38 27.52 -15.14
C GLY A 4 -46.78 27.48 -13.76
N ALA A 5 -47.56 27.14 -12.76
CA ALA A 5 -47.12 26.78 -11.44
C ALA A 5 -46.18 25.57 -11.58
N PHE A 6 -44.89 25.77 -11.37
CA PHE A 6 -43.93 24.67 -11.16
C PHE A 6 -44.36 23.99 -9.85
N ALA A 7 -45.25 23.02 -9.97
CA ALA A 7 -45.61 22.15 -8.87
C ALA A 7 -44.34 21.50 -8.35
N CYS A 8 -43.96 21.81 -7.12
CA CYS A 8 -42.83 21.24 -6.40
C CYS A 8 -43.07 19.74 -6.31
N GLN A 9 -42.42 18.94 -7.19
CA GLN A 9 -42.62 17.51 -7.25
C GLN A 9 -42.19 16.89 -5.91
N PRO A 10 -43.06 16.14 -5.22
CA PRO A 10 -42.79 15.59 -3.89
C PRO A 10 -41.55 14.65 -3.84
N HIS A 11 -41.11 14.15 -5.00
CA HIS A 11 -39.94 13.26 -5.12
C HIS A 11 -38.58 13.96 -5.08
N ARG A 12 -38.51 15.29 -5.12
CA ARG A 12 -37.24 16.02 -5.06
C ARG A 12 -36.61 16.04 -3.66
N LYS A 13 -37.42 16.03 -2.62
CA LYS A 13 -36.95 16.08 -1.23
C LYS A 13 -36.13 14.82 -0.84
N PRO A 14 -36.62 13.60 -1.06
CA PRO A 14 -35.83 12.41 -0.75
C PRO A 14 -34.55 12.31 -1.59
N ALA A 15 -34.58 12.70 -2.87
CA ALA A 15 -33.39 12.73 -3.71
C ALA A 15 -32.35 13.75 -3.22
N ALA A 16 -32.80 14.94 -2.76
CA ALA A 16 -31.88 15.94 -2.19
C ALA A 16 -31.27 15.47 -0.87
N ILE A 17 -32.00 14.75 -0.04
CA ILE A 17 -31.47 14.17 1.22
C ILE A 17 -30.41 13.11 0.89
N VAL A 18 -30.70 12.20 -0.03
CA VAL A 18 -29.73 11.16 -0.45
C VAL A 18 -28.47 11.80 -1.01
N LEU A 19 -28.61 12.80 -1.88
CA LEU A 19 -27.45 13.53 -2.42
C LEU A 19 -26.65 14.20 -1.31
N ALA A 20 -27.29 14.86 -0.35
CA ALA A 20 -26.60 15.49 0.78
C ALA A 20 -25.84 14.48 1.64
N LEU A 21 -26.42 13.29 1.89
CA LEU A 21 -25.75 12.21 2.62
C LEU A 21 -24.55 11.67 1.87
N LEU A 22 -24.65 11.49 0.55
CA LEU A 22 -23.53 11.05 -0.29
C LEU A 22 -22.40 12.08 -0.31
N LEU A 23 -22.73 13.37 -0.42
CA LEU A 23 -21.73 14.44 -0.37
C LEU A 23 -21.06 14.52 1.00
N LEU A 24 -21.84 14.37 2.07
CA LEU A 24 -21.29 14.33 3.43
C LEU A 24 -20.35 13.14 3.61
N TRP A 25 -20.77 11.96 3.16
CA TRP A 25 -19.90 10.78 3.20
C TRP A 25 -18.59 10.99 2.42
N LEU A 26 -18.68 11.52 1.20
CA LEU A 26 -17.49 11.81 0.38
C LEU A 26 -16.55 12.81 1.09
N ALA A 27 -17.11 13.85 1.71
CA ALA A 27 -16.31 14.83 2.46
C ALA A 27 -15.65 14.21 3.68
N LEU A 28 -16.36 13.36 4.43
CA LEU A 28 -15.82 12.65 5.59
C LEU A 28 -14.74 11.64 5.17
N ALA A 29 -14.97 10.85 4.13
CA ALA A 29 -13.99 9.94 3.59
C ALA A 29 -12.70 10.66 3.18
N GLY A 30 -12.82 11.77 2.45
CA GLY A 30 -11.66 12.60 2.10
C GLY A 30 -10.93 13.17 3.31
N ALA A 31 -11.64 13.64 4.32
CA ALA A 31 -11.02 14.20 5.54
C ALA A 31 -10.31 13.12 6.37
N LEU A 32 -10.89 11.94 6.50
CA LEU A 32 -10.32 10.83 7.28
C LEU A 32 -9.08 10.20 6.63
N HIS A 33 -9.00 10.24 5.29
CA HIS A 33 -7.87 9.66 4.55
C HIS A 33 -6.81 10.68 4.16
N HIS A 34 -6.89 11.89 4.68
CA HIS A 34 -5.82 12.87 4.49
C HIS A 34 -4.54 12.44 5.25
N PRO A 35 -3.36 12.49 4.63
CA PRO A 35 -3.02 12.86 3.24
C PRO A 35 -2.93 11.69 2.25
N ASP A 36 -3.41 10.51 2.59
CA ASP A 36 -3.17 9.24 1.89
C ASP A 36 -4.13 8.96 0.73
N TYR A 37 -4.45 10.00 -0.04
CA TYR A 37 -5.42 9.90 -1.14
C TYR A 37 -5.02 8.95 -2.27
N LEU A 38 -3.72 8.79 -2.54
CA LEU A 38 -3.24 7.96 -3.65
C LEU A 38 -3.48 6.47 -3.43
N SER A 39 -3.33 6.01 -2.19
CA SER A 39 -3.54 4.62 -1.82
C SER A 39 -4.93 4.35 -1.23
N TYR A 40 -5.81 5.37 -1.24
CA TYR A 40 -7.14 5.23 -0.71
C TYR A 40 -8.04 4.45 -1.66
N PHE A 41 -8.59 3.38 -1.15
CA PHE A 41 -9.74 2.69 -1.70
C PHE A 41 -10.94 2.91 -0.76
N ASN A 42 -12.16 2.74 -1.27
CA ASN A 42 -13.34 2.95 -0.45
C ASN A 42 -13.40 1.97 0.75
N GLU A 43 -14.22 2.29 1.75
CA GLU A 43 -14.32 1.53 3.00
C GLU A 43 -14.74 0.07 2.81
N LEU A 44 -15.36 -0.26 1.67
CA LEU A 44 -15.78 -1.63 1.35
C LEU A 44 -14.60 -2.59 1.15
N VAL A 45 -13.42 -2.05 0.86
CA VAL A 45 -12.18 -2.83 0.66
C VAL A 45 -11.50 -3.22 1.98
N GLY A 46 -11.90 -2.61 3.10
CA GLY A 46 -11.42 -3.01 4.43
C GLY A 46 -9.95 -2.75 4.71
N GLY A 47 -9.35 -1.71 4.11
CA GLY A 47 -7.97 -1.29 4.37
C GLY A 47 -6.88 -2.19 3.74
N GLN A 48 -7.25 -3.12 2.88
CA GLN A 48 -6.34 -4.00 2.14
C GLN A 48 -6.61 -3.90 0.63
N PRO A 49 -6.32 -2.76 0.01
CA PRO A 49 -6.63 -2.51 -1.40
C PRO A 49 -5.98 -3.51 -2.34
N GLU A 50 -4.82 -4.04 -1.97
CA GLU A 50 -4.10 -5.06 -2.72
C GLU A 50 -4.86 -6.39 -2.89
N LYS A 51 -5.95 -6.60 -2.15
CA LYS A 51 -6.84 -7.76 -2.35
C LYS A 51 -7.83 -7.58 -3.49
N VAL A 52 -8.07 -6.35 -3.89
CA VAL A 52 -9.09 -6.01 -4.91
C VAL A 52 -8.43 -5.61 -6.22
N LEU A 53 -7.42 -4.77 -6.15
CA LEU A 53 -6.71 -4.27 -7.31
C LEU A 53 -5.21 -4.20 -7.03
N VAL A 54 -4.42 -4.62 -7.99
CA VAL A 54 -2.96 -4.52 -7.95
C VAL A 54 -2.51 -3.74 -9.16
N ASP A 55 -2.29 -2.47 -8.95
CA ASP A 55 -1.75 -1.56 -9.96
C ASP A 55 -0.77 -0.57 -9.31
N SER A 56 -0.18 0.28 -10.13
CA SER A 56 0.72 1.35 -9.74
C SER A 56 0.10 2.31 -8.72
N ASP A 57 -1.22 2.38 -8.63
CA ASP A 57 -1.95 3.26 -7.71
C ASP A 57 -1.70 2.96 -6.22
N LEU A 58 -1.23 1.75 -5.89
CA LEU A 58 -0.94 1.37 -4.50
C LEU A 58 0.38 1.93 -3.99
N ASP A 59 1.36 2.14 -4.85
CA ASP A 59 2.69 2.58 -4.44
C ASP A 59 3.39 3.44 -5.51
N TRP A 60 3.33 4.74 -5.31
CA TRP A 60 4.08 5.76 -6.02
C TRP A 60 5.26 6.31 -5.21
N ARG A 61 5.73 5.56 -4.20
CA ARG A 61 6.77 5.98 -3.25
C ARG A 61 6.34 7.09 -2.28
N GLN A 62 5.06 7.34 -2.14
CA GLN A 62 4.53 8.37 -1.25
C GLN A 62 4.95 8.14 0.20
N ASP A 63 5.19 6.87 0.61
CA ASP A 63 5.48 6.50 1.98
C ASP A 63 6.96 6.38 2.33
N ALA A 64 7.87 6.69 1.40
CA ALA A 64 9.31 6.56 1.65
C ALA A 64 9.81 7.42 2.82
N LYS A 65 9.27 8.64 3.01
CA LYS A 65 9.63 9.49 4.16
C LYS A 65 9.14 8.89 5.49
N ARG A 66 7.93 8.31 5.49
CA ARG A 66 7.38 7.62 6.67
C ARG A 66 8.20 6.39 7.01
N LEU A 67 8.57 5.61 5.98
CA LEU A 67 9.44 4.46 6.15
C LEU A 67 10.80 4.88 6.73
N ALA A 68 11.44 5.90 6.18
CA ALA A 68 12.72 6.41 6.67
C ALA A 68 12.64 6.84 8.14
N GLN A 69 11.58 7.57 8.53
CA GLN A 69 11.37 7.96 9.92
C GLN A 69 11.15 6.74 10.80
N ARG A 70 10.31 5.81 10.38
CA ARG A 70 10.04 4.59 11.15
C ARG A 70 11.29 3.72 11.35
N LEU A 71 12.10 3.53 10.33
CA LEU A 71 13.36 2.80 10.42
C LEU A 71 14.35 3.48 11.37
N LYS A 72 14.40 4.82 11.36
CA LYS A 72 15.18 5.59 12.32
C LYS A 72 14.72 5.35 13.76
N ASP A 73 13.40 5.37 14.01
CA ASP A 73 12.82 5.11 15.33
C ASP A 73 13.12 3.68 15.82
N LEU A 74 13.23 2.73 14.88
CA LEU A 74 13.61 1.34 15.15
C LEU A 74 15.13 1.13 15.27
N GLY A 75 15.94 2.17 15.09
CA GLY A 75 17.40 2.07 15.12
C GLY A 75 17.99 1.26 13.97
N ALA A 76 17.28 1.11 12.86
CA ALA A 76 17.72 0.35 11.72
C ALA A 76 18.88 1.06 11.01
N THR A 77 19.98 0.34 10.78
CA THR A 77 21.14 0.84 10.02
C THR A 77 21.12 0.45 8.56
N GLN A 78 20.31 -0.54 8.21
CA GLN A 78 20.15 -1.06 6.85
C GLN A 78 18.67 -1.43 6.63
N VAL A 79 18.24 -1.36 5.39
CA VAL A 79 16.92 -1.84 4.95
C VAL A 79 17.04 -2.48 3.57
N SER A 80 16.41 -3.64 3.42
CA SER A 80 16.16 -4.20 2.10
C SER A 80 14.82 -3.65 1.60
N TYR A 81 14.80 -3.13 0.38
CA TYR A 81 13.64 -2.44 -0.16
C TYR A 81 13.21 -3.01 -1.51
N GLY A 82 11.96 -3.40 -1.59
CA GLY A 82 11.36 -3.96 -2.77
C GLY A 82 10.22 -3.12 -3.32
N GLN A 83 10.39 -2.62 -4.55
CA GLN A 83 9.40 -1.85 -5.27
C GLN A 83 9.30 -2.29 -6.73
N PHE A 84 8.08 -2.28 -7.26
CA PHE A 84 7.78 -2.81 -8.59
C PHE A 84 8.39 -2.03 -9.76
N ILE A 85 8.52 -0.71 -9.65
CA ILE A 85 8.59 0.14 -10.85
C ILE A 85 10.00 0.49 -11.31
N TRP A 86 11.07 0.40 -10.52
CA TRP A 86 12.36 0.98 -10.93
C TRP A 86 13.59 0.17 -10.54
N LYS A 87 14.57 0.22 -11.44
CA LYS A 87 15.88 -0.40 -11.29
C LYS A 87 16.56 0.04 -9.97
N ALA A 88 17.39 -0.82 -9.42
CA ALA A 88 18.21 -0.60 -8.22
C ALA A 88 18.92 0.77 -8.16
N GLN A 89 19.22 1.34 -9.31
CA GLN A 89 19.88 2.65 -9.46
C GLN A 89 19.11 3.84 -8.88
N CYS A 90 17.82 3.67 -8.56
CA CYS A 90 17.02 4.76 -8.01
C CYS A 90 16.91 4.73 -6.47
N LEU A 91 17.50 3.74 -5.80
CA LEU A 91 17.47 3.65 -4.34
C LEU A 91 18.34 4.74 -3.69
N ASP A 92 19.43 5.17 -4.35
CA ASP A 92 20.33 6.22 -3.85
C ASP A 92 19.68 7.61 -3.79
N VAL A 93 18.53 7.79 -4.41
CA VAL A 93 17.82 9.07 -4.50
C VAL A 93 16.91 9.34 -3.29
N TRP A 94 16.82 8.40 -2.33
CA TRP A 94 15.93 8.55 -1.18
C TRP A 94 16.66 9.12 0.05
N PRO A 95 16.55 10.42 0.29
CA PRO A 95 17.13 11.00 1.50
C PRO A 95 16.47 10.39 2.73
N GLY A 96 17.30 9.78 3.57
CA GLY A 96 16.92 9.29 4.88
C GLY A 96 16.67 7.79 5.00
N LEU A 97 16.65 7.01 3.90
CA LEU A 97 16.64 5.56 4.02
C LEU A 97 18.04 5.04 4.40
N PRO A 98 18.13 4.17 5.43
CA PRO A 98 19.42 3.61 5.85
C PRO A 98 19.91 2.55 4.84
N HIS A 99 20.99 2.83 4.11
CA HIS A 99 21.66 1.93 3.18
C HIS A 99 20.74 0.95 2.46
N PRO A 100 19.84 1.45 1.58
CA PRO A 100 18.83 0.60 0.96
C PRO A 100 19.46 -0.42 0.01
N GLN A 101 19.03 -1.69 0.12
CA GLN A 101 19.41 -2.78 -0.77
C GLN A 101 18.17 -3.29 -1.52
N VAL A 102 18.37 -3.81 -2.73
CA VAL A 102 17.28 -4.43 -3.49
C VAL A 102 16.99 -5.81 -2.92
N ILE A 103 15.71 -6.13 -2.74
CA ILE A 103 15.32 -7.47 -2.29
C ILE A 103 15.40 -8.49 -3.42
N ASP A 104 15.71 -9.73 -3.02
CA ASP A 104 15.44 -10.92 -3.82
C ASP A 104 14.12 -11.54 -3.30
N PRO A 105 13.09 -11.69 -4.15
CA PRO A 105 11.83 -12.31 -3.74
C PRO A 105 11.95 -13.76 -3.30
N LEU A 106 13.01 -14.47 -3.72
CA LEU A 106 13.23 -15.88 -3.40
C LEU A 106 14.15 -16.08 -2.19
N ALA A 107 14.92 -15.06 -1.82
CA ALA A 107 15.89 -15.15 -0.74
C ALA A 107 15.63 -14.04 0.30
N PRO A 108 15.04 -14.37 1.47
CA PRO A 108 14.89 -13.41 2.55
C PRO A 108 16.28 -12.95 3.04
N VAL A 109 16.35 -11.69 3.46
CA VAL A 109 17.55 -11.08 4.02
C VAL A 109 17.33 -10.83 5.51
N GLU A 110 18.36 -11.10 6.33
CA GLU A 110 18.31 -10.79 7.75
C GLU A 110 18.21 -9.27 7.97
N GLY A 111 17.45 -8.86 8.98
CA GLY A 111 17.19 -7.47 9.30
C GLY A 111 15.85 -6.97 8.76
N TRP A 112 15.78 -5.67 8.56
CA TRP A 112 14.55 -4.99 8.12
C TRP A 112 14.39 -5.06 6.60
N THR A 113 13.17 -5.41 6.17
CA THR A 113 12.80 -5.42 4.75
C THR A 113 11.46 -4.75 4.56
N ALA A 114 11.39 -3.78 3.67
CA ALA A 114 10.14 -3.14 3.27
C ALA A 114 9.75 -3.58 1.86
N VAL A 115 8.51 -4.06 1.71
CA VAL A 115 7.96 -4.58 0.45
C VAL A 115 6.72 -3.79 0.07
N SER A 116 6.70 -3.32 -1.15
CA SER A 116 5.49 -2.73 -1.73
C SER A 116 4.44 -3.81 -1.99
N PRO A 117 3.15 -3.58 -1.67
CA PRO A 117 2.08 -4.53 -2.00
C PRO A 117 2.00 -4.82 -3.49
N THR A 118 2.28 -3.83 -4.35
CA THR A 118 2.34 -4.01 -5.79
C THR A 118 3.43 -5.01 -6.19
N LEU A 119 4.64 -4.87 -5.64
CA LEU A 119 5.70 -5.84 -5.88
C LEU A 119 5.31 -7.22 -5.36
N ALA A 120 4.79 -7.31 -4.14
CA ALA A 120 4.40 -8.59 -3.55
C ALA A 120 3.42 -9.34 -4.46
N LYS A 121 2.37 -8.68 -4.89
CA LYS A 121 1.32 -9.29 -5.73
C LYS A 121 1.76 -9.57 -7.16
N THR A 122 2.48 -8.67 -7.80
CA THR A 122 2.98 -8.90 -9.16
C THR A 122 4.03 -10.01 -9.20
N THR A 123 4.86 -10.13 -8.15
CA THR A 123 5.80 -11.25 -8.02
C THR A 123 5.04 -12.56 -7.83
N GLN A 124 4.04 -12.61 -6.95
CA GLN A 124 3.19 -13.77 -6.75
C GLN A 124 2.56 -14.22 -8.07
N TYR A 125 1.85 -13.34 -8.77
CA TYR A 125 1.23 -13.68 -10.06
C TYR A 125 2.24 -14.11 -11.12
N GLY A 126 3.39 -13.46 -11.18
CA GLY A 126 4.46 -13.82 -12.12
C GLY A 126 5.05 -15.19 -11.82
N MET A 127 5.18 -15.55 -10.54
CA MET A 127 5.66 -16.87 -10.12
C MET A 127 4.63 -17.95 -10.34
N ASP A 128 3.37 -17.72 -9.96
CA ASP A 128 2.27 -18.68 -10.20
C ASP A 128 2.16 -19.05 -11.68
N TYR A 129 2.39 -18.10 -12.57
CA TYR A 129 2.34 -18.34 -14.01
C TYR A 129 3.58 -19.06 -14.57
N ARG A 130 4.78 -18.68 -14.14
CA ARG A 130 6.04 -19.19 -14.71
C ARG A 130 6.68 -20.31 -13.90
N PHE A 131 6.51 -20.29 -12.60
CA PHE A 131 7.17 -21.19 -11.64
C PHE A 131 6.19 -21.58 -10.52
N PRO A 132 5.18 -22.40 -10.80
CA PRO A 132 4.08 -22.68 -9.85
C PRO A 132 4.53 -23.36 -8.54
N ASN A 133 5.76 -23.85 -8.49
CA ASN A 133 6.33 -24.48 -7.29
C ASN A 133 7.23 -23.53 -6.47
N LEU A 134 7.41 -22.30 -6.92
CA LEU A 134 8.20 -21.29 -6.21
C LEU A 134 7.26 -20.22 -5.67
N GLN A 135 7.41 -19.90 -4.40
CA GLN A 135 6.65 -18.82 -3.77
C GLN A 135 7.63 -17.82 -3.14
N PRO A 136 7.33 -16.52 -3.22
CA PRO A 136 8.17 -15.52 -2.60
C PRO A 136 8.15 -15.67 -1.08
N TRP A 137 9.27 -15.37 -0.42
CA TRP A 137 9.42 -15.54 1.03
C TRP A 137 8.43 -14.70 1.85
N PHE A 138 7.97 -13.57 1.35
CA PHE A 138 7.00 -12.72 2.03
C PHE A 138 5.58 -13.28 2.05
N GLU A 139 5.31 -14.39 1.39
CA GLU A 139 4.07 -15.17 1.57
C GLU A 139 4.11 -16.04 2.84
N TYR A 140 5.29 -16.40 3.34
CA TYR A 140 5.44 -17.23 4.52
C TYR A 140 5.74 -16.46 5.80
N ILE A 141 6.36 -15.28 5.67
CA ILE A 141 6.72 -14.41 6.79
C ILE A 141 5.66 -13.34 6.90
N GLN A 142 5.07 -13.18 8.08
CA GLN A 142 4.09 -12.11 8.30
C GLN A 142 4.80 -10.77 8.47
N PRO A 143 4.27 -9.69 7.92
CA PRO A 143 4.81 -8.36 8.17
C PRO A 143 4.65 -8.00 9.65
N VAL A 144 5.67 -7.37 10.22
CA VAL A 144 5.63 -6.85 11.59
C VAL A 144 4.65 -5.70 11.71
N GLU A 145 4.63 -4.83 10.69
CA GLU A 145 3.73 -3.69 10.63
C GLU A 145 3.55 -3.20 9.20
N ARG A 146 2.57 -2.30 9.02
CA ARG A 146 2.37 -1.56 7.77
C ARG A 146 2.76 -0.09 7.99
N VAL A 147 3.60 0.43 7.11
CA VAL A 147 4.03 1.83 7.13
C VAL A 147 3.47 2.52 5.88
N GLY A 148 2.33 3.19 6.03
CA GLY A 148 1.54 3.65 4.89
C GLY A 148 1.09 2.49 4.01
N SER A 149 1.44 2.51 2.73
CA SER A 149 1.17 1.39 1.81
C SER A 149 2.16 0.23 1.96
N LEU A 150 3.35 0.44 2.54
CA LEU A 150 4.43 -0.54 2.58
C LEU A 150 4.25 -1.58 3.69
N LEU A 151 4.62 -2.83 3.39
CA LEU A 151 4.69 -3.92 4.35
C LEU A 151 6.11 -4.02 4.91
N LEU A 152 6.28 -3.88 6.22
CA LEU A 152 7.56 -3.95 6.89
C LEU A 152 7.75 -5.30 7.58
N TYR A 153 8.82 -5.98 7.22
CA TYR A 153 9.22 -7.30 7.74
C TYR A 153 10.49 -7.18 8.55
N TYR A 154 10.66 -8.09 9.50
CA TYR A 154 11.90 -8.23 10.24
C TYR A 154 12.28 -9.71 10.34
N VAL A 155 13.47 -10.04 9.83
CA VAL A 155 14.06 -11.37 9.92
C VAL A 155 15.23 -11.33 10.93
N PRO A 156 15.12 -12.02 12.08
CA PRO A 156 16.16 -11.97 13.09
C PRO A 156 17.53 -12.46 12.57
N PRO A 157 18.64 -11.84 12.99
CA PRO A 157 19.97 -12.31 12.65
C PRO A 157 20.19 -13.78 13.08
N GLY A 158 20.74 -14.58 12.19
CA GLY A 158 21.03 -16.00 12.43
C GLY A 158 19.85 -16.94 12.20
N SER A 159 18.62 -16.43 12.00
CA SER A 159 17.43 -17.29 11.80
C SER A 159 17.45 -18.05 10.47
N LEU A 160 18.07 -17.48 9.43
CA LEU A 160 18.17 -18.12 8.11
C LEU A 160 19.17 -19.28 8.07
N ARG A 161 20.12 -19.33 9.02
CA ARG A 161 21.10 -20.43 9.11
C ARG A 161 20.49 -21.71 9.69
N GLN A 162 19.39 -21.61 10.43
CA GLN A 162 18.74 -22.74 11.07
C GLN A 162 17.70 -23.43 10.15
N ALA A 163 17.37 -22.80 9.02
CA ALA A 163 16.38 -23.31 8.06
C ALA A 163 17.00 -24.07 6.87
N ARG A 164 18.31 -24.30 6.88
CA ARG A 164 19.06 -25.16 5.95
C ARG A 164 19.38 -26.47 6.68
#